data_64e325f461c3e3320c911152ba3fd84f
#
_entry.id   64e325f461c3e3320c911152ba3fd84f
#
_cell.length_a   1.000
_cell.length_b   1.000
_cell.length_c   1.000
_cell.angle_alpha   90.00
_cell.angle_beta   90.00
_cell.angle_gamma   90.00
#
_symmetry.space_group_name_H-M   'P 1'
#
loop_
_entity.id
_entity.type
_entity.pdbx_description
1 polymer ?
#
loop_
_entity_poly.entity_id
_entity_poly.type
_entity_poly.pdbx_seq_one_letter_code
_entity_poly.pdbx_strand_id
1 'polypeptide(L)'
;TAMASQLEIDPIVIGNSFLHLHGAPGRLESVDIGQKFLALVDYAHTPDAVTRILATLRKSVNGRIIAVLGCGGDRDRTKRPIMGRELLAGSDLAIFTSDNPRSESPETILNEMVAGLDLKENSTTLIDRREAIAFAVASALPGDCVIVLGKGHETGQEIAGAKFAFDDRIELARAIEELA
;
A
#
# COMPACT_ATOMS: atom_id res chain seq x y z
N THR A 1 -23.29 -10.01 -10.85
CA THR A 1 -23.64 -10.63 -12.15
C THR A 1 -24.75 -11.65 -12.00
N ALA A 2 -24.61 -12.71 -11.17
CA ALA A 2 -25.66 -13.72 -11.00
C ALA A 2 -27.02 -13.12 -10.55
N MET A 3 -27.00 -12.20 -9.58
CA MET A 3 -28.19 -11.52 -9.10
C MET A 3 -28.83 -10.62 -10.18
N ALA A 4 -28.03 -9.90 -10.96
CA ALA A 4 -28.54 -9.08 -12.07
C ALA A 4 -29.16 -9.93 -13.21
N SER A 5 -28.58 -11.10 -13.50
CA SER A 5 -29.17 -12.06 -14.45
C SER A 5 -30.47 -12.62 -13.94
N GLN A 6 -30.65 -12.86 -12.64
CA GLN A 6 -31.90 -13.28 -12.04
C GLN A 6 -33.02 -12.21 -12.12
N LEU A 7 -32.60 -10.94 -12.17
CA LEU A 7 -33.51 -9.79 -12.33
C LEU A 7 -33.79 -9.46 -13.82
N GLU A 8 -33.42 -10.34 -14.74
CA GLU A 8 -33.64 -10.20 -16.22
C GLU A 8 -33.02 -8.90 -16.79
N ILE A 9 -31.95 -8.36 -16.16
CA ILE A 9 -31.23 -7.19 -16.68
C ILE A 9 -30.41 -7.62 -17.89
N ASP A 10 -30.51 -6.87 -18.98
CA ASP A 10 -29.77 -7.13 -20.22
C ASP A 10 -28.27 -7.28 -19.95
N PRO A 11 -27.62 -8.37 -20.39
CA PRO A 11 -26.18 -8.59 -20.23
C PRO A 11 -25.30 -7.44 -20.75
N ILE A 12 -25.75 -6.71 -21.79
CA ILE A 12 -25.04 -5.53 -22.33
C ILE A 12 -25.08 -4.39 -21.33
N VAL A 13 -26.24 -4.16 -20.67
CA VAL A 13 -26.35 -3.15 -19.60
C VAL A 13 -25.48 -3.51 -18.41
N ILE A 14 -25.46 -4.80 -18.03
CA ILE A 14 -24.60 -5.31 -16.97
C ILE A 14 -23.12 -5.07 -17.34
N GLY A 15 -22.71 -5.45 -18.56
CA GLY A 15 -21.34 -5.26 -19.06
C GLY A 15 -20.90 -3.79 -19.05
N ASN A 16 -21.73 -2.91 -19.59
CA ASN A 16 -21.44 -1.46 -19.63
C ASN A 16 -21.37 -0.85 -18.24
N SER A 17 -22.16 -1.33 -17.28
CA SER A 17 -22.11 -0.85 -15.89
C SER A 17 -20.76 -1.15 -15.24
N PHE A 18 -20.08 -2.25 -15.59
CA PHE A 18 -18.75 -2.57 -15.07
C PHE A 18 -17.67 -1.58 -15.51
N LEU A 19 -17.82 -0.93 -16.67
CA LEU A 19 -16.87 0.09 -17.15
C LEU A 19 -16.90 1.36 -16.30
N HIS A 20 -17.96 1.57 -15.53
CA HIS A 20 -18.17 2.74 -14.67
C HIS A 20 -18.08 2.41 -13.17
N LEU A 21 -17.80 1.14 -12.81
CA LEU A 21 -17.62 0.75 -11.42
C LEU A 21 -16.25 1.17 -10.94
N HIS A 22 -16.24 2.14 -10.05
CA HIS A 22 -15.06 2.41 -9.23
C HIS A 22 -14.97 1.37 -8.11
N GLY A 23 -13.77 0.88 -7.85
CA GLY A 23 -13.50 0.00 -6.70
C GLY A 23 -13.83 0.67 -5.38
N ALA A 24 -13.89 -0.09 -4.29
CA ALA A 24 -14.04 0.51 -2.97
C ALA A 24 -12.80 1.37 -2.64
N PRO A 25 -12.98 2.60 -2.13
CA PRO A 25 -11.87 3.48 -1.80
C PRO A 25 -10.81 2.78 -0.91
N GLY A 26 -9.54 2.94 -1.25
CA GLY A 26 -8.42 2.34 -0.53
C GLY A 26 -8.34 0.81 -0.59
N ARG A 27 -8.97 0.19 -1.60
CA ARG A 27 -8.92 -1.25 -1.86
C ARG A 27 -8.41 -1.50 -3.28
N LEU A 28 -7.10 -1.80 -3.44
CA LEU A 28 -6.41 -1.83 -4.74
C LEU A 28 -6.78 -0.62 -5.60
N GLU A 29 -6.92 0.53 -4.97
CA GLU A 29 -7.27 1.78 -5.65
C GLU A 29 -6.08 2.25 -6.47
N SER A 30 -6.30 2.41 -7.79
CA SER A 30 -5.27 2.89 -8.71
C SER A 30 -5.17 4.40 -8.69
N VAL A 31 -3.94 4.90 -8.62
CA VAL A 31 -3.60 6.33 -8.81
C VAL A 31 -2.91 6.45 -10.16
N ASP A 32 -3.58 7.08 -11.12
CA ASP A 32 -3.08 7.25 -12.50
C ASP A 32 -2.95 8.74 -12.83
N ILE A 33 -1.71 9.19 -13.00
CA ILE A 33 -1.31 10.55 -13.37
C ILE A 33 -0.60 10.52 -14.74
N GLY A 34 -0.62 9.39 -15.45
CA GLY A 34 0.04 9.21 -16.74
C GLY A 34 1.44 8.58 -16.65
N GLN A 35 1.85 8.09 -15.49
CA GLN A 35 3.11 7.37 -15.28
C GLN A 35 3.11 6.01 -16.02
N LYS A 36 4.30 5.45 -16.24
CA LYS A 36 4.51 4.17 -16.98
C LYS A 36 4.59 2.95 -16.05
N PHE A 37 4.20 3.08 -14.80
CA PHE A 37 4.15 2.00 -13.80
C PHE A 37 2.79 1.99 -13.12
N LEU A 38 2.40 0.86 -12.54
CA LEU A 38 1.17 0.74 -11.78
C LEU A 38 1.37 1.35 -10.38
N ALA A 39 0.50 2.26 -9.96
CA ALA A 39 0.52 2.86 -8.63
C ALA A 39 -0.79 2.54 -7.90
N LEU A 40 -0.70 1.92 -6.71
CA LEU A 40 -1.83 1.37 -5.98
C LEU A 40 -1.82 1.78 -4.51
N VAL A 41 -3.01 1.92 -3.94
CA VAL A 41 -3.22 2.07 -2.49
C VAL A 41 -4.15 0.97 -2.00
N ASP A 42 -3.80 0.31 -0.87
CA ASP A 42 -4.63 -0.74 -0.28
C ASP A 42 -4.64 -0.68 1.26
N TYR A 43 -5.74 -1.13 1.84
CA TYR A 43 -5.97 -1.17 3.29
C TYR A 43 -5.38 -2.41 3.98
N ALA A 44 -4.60 -3.24 3.31
CA ALA A 44 -3.98 -4.43 3.90
C ALA A 44 -3.07 -4.05 5.07
N HIS A 45 -3.53 -4.34 6.30
CA HIS A 45 -2.88 -4.00 7.57
C HIS A 45 -2.77 -5.21 8.52
N THR A 46 -2.91 -6.41 8.00
CA THR A 46 -2.70 -7.67 8.71
C THR A 46 -1.73 -8.55 7.93
N PRO A 47 -0.96 -9.46 8.58
CA PRO A 47 -0.01 -10.32 7.89
C PRO A 47 -0.64 -11.07 6.71
N ASP A 48 -1.77 -11.71 6.92
CA ASP A 48 -2.49 -12.48 5.90
C ASP A 48 -2.97 -11.60 4.73
N ALA A 49 -3.44 -10.37 5.01
CA ALA A 49 -3.83 -9.44 3.96
C ALA A 49 -2.62 -8.98 3.12
N VAL A 50 -1.48 -8.68 3.76
CA VAL A 50 -0.24 -8.30 3.07
C VAL A 50 0.24 -9.44 2.17
N THR A 51 0.31 -10.68 2.70
CA THR A 51 0.68 -11.87 1.92
C THR A 51 -0.22 -12.04 0.69
N ARG A 52 -1.55 -11.98 0.89
CA ARG A 52 -2.52 -12.21 -0.20
C ARG A 52 -2.44 -11.15 -1.28
N ILE A 53 -2.31 -9.87 -0.91
CA ILE A 53 -2.27 -8.79 -1.88
C ILE A 53 -1.01 -8.87 -2.73
N LEU A 54 0.18 -9.07 -2.11
CA LEU A 54 1.44 -9.18 -2.82
C LEU A 54 1.46 -10.43 -3.73
N ALA A 55 0.95 -11.57 -3.26
CA ALA A 55 0.80 -12.78 -4.08
C ALA A 55 -0.16 -12.60 -5.26
N THR A 56 -1.19 -11.76 -5.10
CA THR A 56 -2.13 -11.44 -6.18
C THR A 56 -1.45 -10.56 -7.23
N LEU A 57 -0.75 -9.50 -6.79
CA LEU A 57 -0.01 -8.62 -7.69
C LEU A 57 1.08 -9.36 -8.46
N ARG A 58 1.78 -10.29 -7.82
CA ARG A 58 2.83 -11.10 -8.47
C ARG A 58 2.32 -11.89 -9.68
N LYS A 59 1.04 -12.24 -9.73
CA LYS A 59 0.42 -12.94 -10.88
C LYS A 59 0.12 -12.03 -12.06
N SER A 60 0.00 -10.73 -11.82
CA SER A 60 -0.48 -9.75 -12.80
C SER A 60 0.60 -8.74 -13.20
N VAL A 61 1.63 -8.55 -12.37
CA VAL A 61 2.73 -7.60 -12.60
C VAL A 61 3.93 -8.34 -13.16
N ASN A 62 4.39 -7.93 -14.33
CA ASN A 62 5.61 -8.50 -14.95
C ASN A 62 6.91 -7.82 -14.46
N GLY A 63 6.82 -6.58 -13.99
CA GLY A 63 7.91 -5.81 -13.40
C GLY A 63 8.10 -6.09 -11.91
N ARG A 64 8.85 -5.21 -11.24
CA ARG A 64 9.09 -5.29 -9.79
C ARG A 64 7.85 -4.83 -9.01
N ILE A 65 7.67 -5.41 -7.83
CA ILE A 65 6.73 -4.92 -6.81
C ILE A 65 7.53 -4.13 -5.78
N ILE A 66 7.28 -2.82 -5.71
CA ILE A 66 7.83 -1.89 -4.74
C ILE A 66 6.73 -1.63 -3.71
N ALA A 67 6.89 -2.12 -2.49
CA ALA A 67 5.82 -2.10 -1.50
C ALA A 67 6.20 -1.28 -0.27
N VAL A 68 5.32 -0.35 0.11
CA VAL A 68 5.44 0.53 1.28
C VAL A 68 4.47 0.05 2.34
N LEU A 69 4.94 -0.20 3.57
CA LEU A 69 4.11 -0.65 4.68
C LEU A 69 4.57 -0.08 6.01
N GLY A 70 3.62 0.32 6.84
CA GLY A 70 3.80 0.65 8.25
C GLY A 70 2.92 -0.18 9.16
N CYS A 71 3.22 -0.17 10.46
CA CYS A 71 2.37 -0.73 11.49
C CYS A 71 1.85 0.36 12.44
N GLY A 72 0.61 0.21 12.91
CA GLY A 72 0.03 1.11 13.89
C GLY A 72 0.60 0.90 15.30
N GLY A 73 0.76 2.00 16.03
CA GLY A 73 0.99 2.00 17.46
C GLY A 73 -0.28 1.69 18.25
N ASP A 74 -0.15 1.36 19.53
CA ASP A 74 -1.23 0.96 20.43
C ASP A 74 -2.08 -0.20 19.86
N ARG A 75 -1.38 -1.15 19.23
CA ARG A 75 -1.93 -2.34 18.58
C ARG A 75 -1.09 -3.56 18.93
N ASP A 76 -1.56 -4.73 18.49
CA ASP A 76 -0.87 -6.00 18.69
C ASP A 76 0.55 -6.00 18.10
N ARG A 77 1.54 -5.86 18.98
CA ARG A 77 2.96 -5.78 18.63
C ARG A 77 3.50 -7.09 18.05
N THR A 78 2.87 -8.23 18.38
CA THR A 78 3.33 -9.55 17.90
C THR A 78 3.19 -9.72 16.39
N LYS A 79 2.33 -8.91 15.76
CA LYS A 79 2.15 -8.92 14.30
C LYS A 79 3.24 -8.15 13.55
N ARG A 80 3.95 -7.21 14.19
CA ARG A 80 4.92 -6.33 13.53
C ARG A 80 6.03 -7.09 12.82
N PRO A 81 6.76 -8.02 13.48
CA PRO A 81 7.81 -8.79 12.80
C PRO A 81 7.26 -9.75 11.73
N ILE A 82 6.01 -10.22 11.88
CA ILE A 82 5.37 -11.04 10.87
C ILE A 82 5.07 -10.20 9.63
N MET A 83 4.46 -9.03 9.80
CA MET A 83 4.15 -8.10 8.69
C MET A 83 5.43 -7.66 7.97
N GLY A 84 6.50 -7.39 8.71
CA GLY A 84 7.80 -7.07 8.12
C GLY A 84 8.34 -8.19 7.25
N ARG A 85 8.25 -9.43 7.73
CA ARG A 85 8.68 -10.62 6.97
C ARG A 85 7.85 -10.80 5.70
N GLU A 86 6.53 -10.68 5.79
CA GLU A 86 5.64 -10.85 4.64
C GLU A 86 5.85 -9.76 3.58
N LEU A 87 6.11 -8.50 4.01
CA LEU A 87 6.47 -7.44 3.09
C LEU A 87 7.76 -7.76 2.35
N LEU A 88 8.83 -8.11 3.08
CA LEU A 88 10.14 -8.41 2.51
C LEU A 88 10.09 -9.61 1.56
N ALA A 89 9.34 -10.66 1.93
CA ALA A 89 9.23 -11.87 1.12
C ALA A 89 8.37 -11.70 -0.14
N GLY A 90 7.38 -10.80 -0.11
CA GLY A 90 6.40 -10.62 -1.18
C GLY A 90 6.75 -9.54 -2.20
N SER A 91 7.74 -8.68 -1.91
CA SER A 91 8.12 -7.55 -2.77
C SER A 91 9.58 -7.65 -3.26
N ASP A 92 9.88 -6.95 -4.35
CA ASP A 92 11.24 -6.81 -4.88
C ASP A 92 11.98 -5.65 -4.21
N LEU A 93 11.25 -4.66 -3.71
CA LEU A 93 11.75 -3.58 -2.85
C LEU A 93 10.76 -3.36 -1.72
N ALA A 94 11.18 -3.66 -0.48
CA ALA A 94 10.42 -3.46 0.73
C ALA A 94 10.77 -2.12 1.39
N ILE A 95 9.78 -1.27 1.61
CA ILE A 95 9.96 0.04 2.27
C ILE A 95 9.14 0.06 3.56
N PHE A 96 9.85 0.05 4.69
CA PHE A 96 9.25 0.10 6.01
C PHE A 96 9.08 1.55 6.44
N THR A 97 7.88 1.92 6.91
CA THR A 97 7.57 3.31 7.29
C THR A 97 6.58 3.40 8.44
N SER A 98 6.26 4.62 8.86
CA SER A 98 5.19 4.86 9.85
C SER A 98 3.80 4.67 9.22
N ASP A 99 2.87 4.17 10.04
CA ASP A 99 1.42 4.22 9.78
C ASP A 99 0.79 5.28 10.67
N ASN A 100 0.12 4.90 11.75
CA ASN A 100 -0.37 5.73 12.84
C ASN A 100 0.40 5.37 14.12
N PRO A 101 1.52 6.02 14.45
CA PRO A 101 2.31 5.68 15.65
C PRO A 101 1.54 5.87 16.96
N ARG A 102 0.54 6.76 16.99
CA ARG A 102 -0.27 7.11 18.16
C ARG A 102 0.60 7.55 19.33
N SER A 103 0.59 6.80 20.45
CA SER A 103 1.40 7.12 21.64
C SER A 103 2.80 6.50 21.60
N GLU A 104 3.09 5.59 20.66
CA GLU A 104 4.38 4.91 20.58
C GLU A 104 5.38 5.68 19.70
N SER A 105 6.68 5.48 19.96
CA SER A 105 7.74 6.00 19.08
C SER A 105 7.69 5.29 17.72
N PRO A 106 7.67 6.03 16.61
CA PRO A 106 7.76 5.46 15.26
C PRO A 106 8.96 4.54 15.08
N GLU A 107 10.11 4.94 15.62
CA GLU A 107 11.38 4.18 15.56
C GLU A 107 11.23 2.82 16.25
N THR A 108 10.55 2.78 17.41
CA THR A 108 10.31 1.52 18.13
C THR A 108 9.45 0.57 17.30
N ILE A 109 8.38 1.09 16.68
CA ILE A 109 7.49 0.29 15.82
C ILE A 109 8.27 -0.28 14.63
N LEU A 110 9.08 0.54 13.97
CA LEU A 110 9.88 0.14 12.81
C LEU A 110 10.94 -0.91 13.21
N ASN A 111 11.63 -0.71 14.31
CA ASN A 111 12.61 -1.68 14.83
C ASN A 111 11.97 -3.04 15.10
N GLU A 112 10.74 -3.08 15.60
CA GLU A 112 9.99 -4.32 15.80
C GLU A 112 9.54 -4.95 14.49
N MET A 113 9.18 -4.15 13.47
CA MET A 113 8.83 -4.67 12.14
C MET A 113 10.00 -5.36 11.47
N VAL A 114 11.21 -4.82 11.62
CA VAL A 114 12.42 -5.35 10.96
C VAL A 114 13.21 -6.31 11.84
N ALA A 115 12.74 -6.59 13.07
CA ALA A 115 13.44 -7.45 14.01
C ALA A 115 13.68 -8.86 13.43
N GLY A 116 14.94 -9.26 13.38
CA GLY A 116 15.36 -10.58 12.86
C GLY A 116 15.30 -10.71 11.33
N LEU A 117 15.08 -9.62 10.59
CA LEU A 117 15.18 -9.62 9.14
C LEU A 117 16.62 -9.35 8.68
N ASP A 118 17.03 -10.01 7.62
CA ASP A 118 18.27 -9.72 6.90
C ASP A 118 17.99 -8.65 5.84
N LEU A 119 18.08 -7.38 6.26
CA LEU A 119 17.84 -6.25 5.38
C LEU A 119 19.05 -6.08 4.44
N LYS A 120 18.76 -6.14 3.14
CA LYS A 120 19.72 -6.00 2.04
C LYS A 120 19.40 -4.79 1.17
N GLU A 121 20.02 -4.69 0.03
CA GLU A 121 19.80 -3.64 -0.98
C GLU A 121 18.35 -3.54 -1.47
N ASN A 122 17.57 -4.62 -1.29
CA ASN A 122 16.14 -4.68 -1.64
C ASN A 122 15.22 -4.23 -0.51
N SER A 123 15.73 -3.52 0.49
CA SER A 123 14.91 -3.02 1.60
C SER A 123 15.45 -1.73 2.17
N THR A 124 14.56 -0.87 2.66
CA THR A 124 14.90 0.37 3.35
C THR A 124 13.89 0.71 4.43
N THR A 125 14.30 1.52 5.39
CA THR A 125 13.47 2.03 6.48
C THR A 125 13.48 3.55 6.45
N LEU A 126 12.31 4.16 6.26
CA LEU A 126 12.09 5.61 6.22
C LEU A 126 10.94 5.94 7.17
N ILE A 127 11.21 6.67 8.23
CA ILE A 127 10.22 6.99 9.27
C ILE A 127 9.10 7.84 8.71
N ASP A 128 9.44 8.88 7.95
CA ASP A 128 8.46 9.74 7.30
C ASP A 128 7.78 8.98 6.14
N ARG A 129 6.44 8.84 6.26
CA ARG A 129 5.66 8.09 5.27
C ARG A 129 5.63 8.78 3.92
N ARG A 130 5.67 10.10 3.88
CA ARG A 130 5.72 10.87 2.63
C ARG A 130 7.03 10.64 1.90
N GLU A 131 8.15 10.67 2.63
CA GLU A 131 9.47 10.36 2.08
C GLU A 131 9.52 8.91 1.59
N ALA A 132 8.92 7.96 2.33
CA ALA A 132 8.84 6.56 1.92
C ALA A 132 8.07 6.38 0.61
N ILE A 133 6.93 7.06 0.44
CA ILE A 133 6.14 7.04 -0.80
C ILE A 133 6.92 7.68 -1.95
N ALA A 134 7.54 8.84 -1.72
CA ALA A 134 8.35 9.52 -2.73
C ALA A 134 9.55 8.65 -3.17
N PHE A 135 10.22 7.98 -2.23
CA PHE A 135 11.31 7.05 -2.53
C PHE A 135 10.82 5.84 -3.34
N ALA A 136 9.64 5.28 -3.03
CA ALA A 136 9.04 4.18 -3.79
C ALA A 136 8.80 4.59 -5.25
N VAL A 137 8.21 5.77 -5.44
CA VAL A 137 7.89 6.35 -6.76
C VAL A 137 9.17 6.63 -7.56
N ALA A 138 10.18 7.26 -6.94
CA ALA A 138 11.47 7.54 -7.56
C ALA A 138 12.26 6.28 -7.96
N SER A 139 12.00 5.16 -7.27
CA SER A 139 12.63 3.86 -7.56
C SER A 139 11.95 3.07 -8.69
N ALA A 140 10.74 3.49 -9.10
CA ALA A 140 9.94 2.75 -10.07
C ALA A 140 10.42 2.94 -11.51
N LEU A 141 10.41 1.85 -12.27
CA LEU A 141 10.69 1.82 -13.70
C LEU A 141 9.40 1.49 -14.47
N PRO A 142 9.37 1.76 -15.80
CA PRO A 142 8.23 1.36 -16.63
C PRO A 142 7.90 -0.14 -16.49
N GLY A 143 6.64 -0.46 -16.20
CA GLY A 143 6.15 -1.83 -15.99
C GLY A 143 6.22 -2.33 -14.55
N ASP A 144 6.82 -1.58 -13.62
CA ASP A 144 6.80 -1.88 -12.18
C ASP A 144 5.42 -1.62 -11.55
N CYS A 145 5.27 -2.04 -10.30
CA CYS A 145 4.12 -1.72 -9.46
C CYS A 145 4.60 -1.12 -8.13
N VAL A 146 4.17 0.10 -7.84
CA VAL A 146 4.27 0.72 -6.52
C VAL A 146 2.98 0.46 -5.78
N ILE A 147 3.05 -0.13 -4.58
CA ILE A 147 1.87 -0.32 -3.74
C ILE A 147 2.10 0.24 -2.33
N VAL A 148 1.19 1.09 -1.88
CA VAL A 148 1.18 1.68 -0.53
C VAL A 148 0.12 0.97 0.30
N LEU A 149 0.55 0.32 1.38
CA LEU A 149 -0.25 -0.57 2.21
C LEU A 149 -0.50 0.02 3.60
N GLY A 150 -1.63 -0.39 4.20
CA GLY A 150 -1.97 -0.18 5.60
C GLY A 150 -3.13 0.78 5.82
N LYS A 151 -3.08 1.99 5.27
CA LYS A 151 -4.04 3.07 5.52
C LYS A 151 -5.24 3.06 4.57
N GLY A 152 -5.04 2.62 3.32
CA GLY A 152 -6.12 2.59 2.34
C GLY A 152 -6.80 3.95 2.17
N HIS A 153 -8.07 4.05 2.58
CA HIS A 153 -8.88 5.27 2.47
C HIS A 153 -8.77 6.23 3.67
N GLU A 154 -7.91 5.95 4.64
CA GLU A 154 -7.69 6.85 5.79
C GLU A 154 -7.12 8.20 5.33
N THR A 155 -7.68 9.29 5.87
CA THR A 155 -7.30 10.67 5.51
C THR A 155 -6.53 11.38 6.63
N GLY A 156 -5.95 10.64 7.56
CA GLY A 156 -5.20 11.18 8.68
C GLY A 156 -4.08 10.28 9.15
N GLN A 157 -3.10 10.87 9.82
CA GLN A 157 -2.03 10.20 10.54
C GLN A 157 -2.01 10.69 11.98
N GLU A 158 -2.02 9.78 12.94
CA GLU A 158 -2.01 10.08 14.37
C GLU A 158 -0.60 9.87 14.94
N ILE A 159 0.03 10.95 15.44
CA ILE A 159 1.38 10.97 15.99
C ILE A 159 1.34 11.71 17.33
N ALA A 160 1.79 11.08 18.40
CA ALA A 160 1.87 11.66 19.75
C ALA A 160 0.52 12.30 20.20
N GLY A 161 -0.62 11.65 19.89
CA GLY A 161 -1.95 12.13 20.21
C GLY A 161 -2.49 13.25 19.33
N ALA A 162 -1.72 13.77 18.40
CA ALA A 162 -2.16 14.75 17.40
C ALA A 162 -2.52 14.08 16.08
N LYS A 163 -3.59 14.55 15.43
CA LYS A 163 -4.00 14.07 14.09
C LYS A 163 -3.57 15.09 13.04
N PHE A 164 -2.84 14.60 12.05
CA PHE A 164 -2.41 15.36 10.87
C PHE A 164 -3.16 14.86 9.64
N ALA A 165 -3.47 15.76 8.72
CA ALA A 165 -4.03 15.38 7.42
C ALA A 165 -2.97 14.56 6.64
N PHE A 166 -3.35 13.35 6.22
CA PHE A 166 -2.49 12.47 5.44
C PHE A 166 -3.36 11.44 4.71
N ASP A 167 -3.22 11.39 3.40
CA ASP A 167 -3.96 10.47 2.53
C ASP A 167 -2.95 9.84 1.54
N ASP A 168 -2.79 8.52 1.62
CA ASP A 168 -1.84 7.79 0.76
C ASP A 168 -2.05 8.04 -0.73
N ARG A 169 -3.30 8.24 -1.16
CA ARG A 169 -3.66 8.50 -2.56
C ARG A 169 -3.15 9.85 -3.03
N ILE A 170 -3.32 10.87 -2.18
CA ILE A 170 -2.88 12.23 -2.45
C ILE A 170 -1.35 12.29 -2.46
N GLU A 171 -0.70 11.68 -1.48
CA GLU A 171 0.76 11.66 -1.39
C GLU A 171 1.40 10.86 -2.53
N LEU A 172 0.76 9.75 -2.96
CA LEU A 172 1.22 8.95 -4.09
C LEU A 172 1.06 9.73 -5.42
N ALA A 173 -0.09 10.38 -5.62
CA ALA A 173 -0.31 11.24 -6.79
C ALA A 173 0.71 12.37 -6.86
N ARG A 174 0.92 13.08 -5.74
CA ARG A 174 1.91 14.15 -5.63
C ARG A 174 3.33 13.68 -5.95
N ALA A 175 3.74 12.53 -5.39
CA ALA A 175 5.07 12.00 -5.66
C ALA A 175 5.27 11.65 -7.15
N ILE A 176 4.21 11.20 -7.85
CA ILE A 176 4.25 10.94 -9.30
C ILE A 176 4.34 12.25 -10.09
N GLU A 177 3.58 13.28 -9.71
CA GLU A 177 3.63 14.61 -10.35
C GLU A 177 5.02 15.26 -10.22
N GLU A 178 5.69 15.07 -9.07
CA GLU A 178 7.04 15.60 -8.81
C GLU A 178 8.14 14.89 -9.63
N LEU A 179 7.87 13.72 -10.24
CA LEU A 179 8.80 13.03 -11.16
C LEU A 179 8.72 13.52 -12.61
N ALA A 180 7.64 14.17 -13.00
CA ALA A 180 7.37 14.61 -14.38
C ALA A 180 8.10 15.91 -14.69
#